data_14746a8e3455f6896042d0750d2b4faf
#
_entry.id   14746a8e3455f6896042d0750d2b4faf
#
_cell.length_a   1.000
_cell.length_b   1.000
_cell.length_c   1.000
_cell.angle_alpha   90.00
_cell.angle_beta   90.00
_cell.angle_gamma   90.00
#
_symmetry.space_group_name_H-M   'P 1'
#
loop_
_entity.id
_entity.type
_entity.pdbx_description
1 polymer ?
#
loop_
_entity_poly.entity_id
_entity_poly.type
_entity_poly.pdbx_seq_one_letter_code
_entity_poly.pdbx_strand_id
1 'polypeptide(L)'
;SSIREDPVTLLGPLKLTQRLYRFDLVISGSMPRYESFKTDLEEITRGVIVGSDGQEQQLADNFQRFVEAWISPESSTKSLGLLNETQFVDKLIANAGIAVSQQERQTLIDALASGKETRASVLLKFVDDPRLIQKEQNRSLVLLHYFAYLRRNPDDPPDGNLRGFNLWVSDQERHPDPGKLTTAFRESFEYEKFSKKY
;
A
#
# COMPACT_ATOMS: atom_id res chain seq x y z
N SER A 1 -21.95 -1.53 15.36
CA SER A 1 -20.86 -1.00 16.19
C SER A 1 -19.76 -0.51 15.24
N SER A 2 -19.61 0.81 15.18
CA SER A 2 -18.52 1.40 14.41
C SER A 2 -17.20 0.87 14.96
N ILE A 3 -16.44 0.19 14.10
CA ILE A 3 -15.04 -0.09 14.37
C ILE A 3 -14.41 1.28 14.56
N ARG A 4 -14.00 1.59 15.81
CA ARG A 4 -13.24 2.80 16.08
C ARG A 4 -12.00 2.74 15.21
N GLU A 5 -11.80 3.74 14.38
CA GLU A 5 -10.58 3.93 13.59
C GLU A 5 -9.45 4.32 14.57
N ASP A 6 -9.01 3.33 15.35
CA ASP A 6 -7.88 3.48 16.24
C ASP A 6 -6.59 3.41 15.39
N PRO A 7 -5.61 4.28 15.62
CA PRO A 7 -4.28 4.15 15.02
C PRO A 7 -3.68 2.73 15.08
N VAL A 8 -3.98 2.01 16.14
CA VAL A 8 -3.59 0.60 16.32
C VAL A 8 -4.16 -0.30 15.20
N THR A 9 -5.35 0.01 14.68
CA THR A 9 -5.97 -0.78 13.60
C THR A 9 -5.22 -0.66 12.28
N LEU A 10 -4.65 0.51 11.98
CA LEU A 10 -3.87 0.74 10.76
C LEU A 10 -2.38 0.37 10.92
N LEU A 11 -1.81 0.58 12.07
CA LEU A 11 -0.38 0.31 12.32
C LEU A 11 -0.13 -1.07 12.93
N GLY A 12 -1.12 -1.72 13.56
CA GLY A 12 -1.00 -3.05 14.12
C GLY A 12 -0.59 -4.10 13.08
N PRO A 13 -1.32 -4.26 11.95
CA PRO A 13 -0.92 -5.15 10.86
C PRO A 13 0.00 -4.44 9.86
N LEU A 14 1.11 -3.86 10.33
CA LEU A 14 2.00 -3.01 9.52
C LEU A 14 2.47 -3.70 8.22
N LYS A 15 2.77 -5.00 8.27
CA LYS A 15 3.16 -5.77 7.07
C LYS A 15 2.05 -5.76 6.00
N LEU A 16 0.80 -5.95 6.41
CA LEU A 16 -0.35 -5.93 5.50
C LEU A 16 -0.57 -4.54 4.92
N THR A 17 -0.58 -3.51 5.76
CA THR A 17 -0.83 -2.14 5.32
C THR A 17 0.28 -1.60 4.43
N GLN A 18 1.54 -1.95 4.70
CA GLN A 18 2.64 -1.62 3.79
C GLN A 18 2.58 -2.43 2.47
N ARG A 19 2.09 -3.66 2.51
CA ARG A 19 1.85 -4.46 1.31
C ARG A 19 0.75 -3.83 0.44
N LEU A 20 -0.35 -3.40 1.03
CA LEU A 20 -1.41 -2.67 0.35
C LEU A 20 -0.90 -1.34 -0.24
N TYR A 21 -0.09 -0.59 0.50
CA TYR A 21 0.57 0.61 -0.03
C TYR A 21 1.35 0.31 -1.32
N ARG A 22 2.17 -0.75 -1.33
CA ARG A 22 2.96 -1.12 -2.51
C ARG A 22 2.07 -1.60 -3.66
N PHE A 23 0.99 -2.31 -3.36
CA PHE A 23 -0.01 -2.68 -4.35
C PHE A 23 -0.59 -1.45 -5.06
N ASP A 24 -1.07 -0.47 -4.32
CA ASP A 24 -1.61 0.77 -4.87
C ASP A 24 -0.58 1.53 -5.70
N LEU A 25 0.67 1.61 -5.20
CA LEU A 25 1.77 2.24 -5.92
C LEU A 25 2.05 1.53 -7.26
N VAL A 26 2.12 0.20 -7.27
CA VAL A 26 2.42 -0.57 -8.49
C VAL A 26 1.29 -0.47 -9.50
N ILE A 27 0.04 -0.38 -9.06
CA ILE A 27 -1.10 -0.21 -9.95
C ILE A 27 -1.16 1.20 -10.55
N SER A 28 -1.01 2.23 -9.72
CA SER A 28 -1.28 3.61 -10.11
C SER A 28 -0.04 4.42 -10.47
N GLY A 29 1.13 4.04 -9.96
CA GLY A 29 2.36 4.83 -10.04
C GLY A 29 2.42 5.99 -9.04
N SER A 30 1.49 6.07 -8.10
CA SER A 30 1.40 7.13 -7.10
C SER A 30 1.08 6.57 -5.71
N MET A 31 1.34 7.38 -4.68
CA MET A 31 0.94 7.03 -3.31
C MET A 31 -0.59 6.89 -3.24
N PRO A 32 -1.10 5.92 -2.47
CA PRO A 32 -2.53 5.79 -2.24
C PRO A 32 -3.11 7.04 -1.55
N ARG A 33 -4.40 7.26 -1.75
CA ARG A 33 -5.16 8.31 -1.04
C ARG A 33 -5.89 7.69 0.14
N TYR A 34 -6.08 8.47 1.20
CA TYR A 34 -6.63 8.01 2.47
C TYR A 34 -7.96 7.26 2.32
N GLU A 35 -8.93 7.84 1.61
CA GLU A 35 -10.27 7.24 1.50
C GLU A 35 -10.27 5.93 0.72
N SER A 36 -9.54 5.85 -0.40
CA SER A 36 -9.44 4.61 -1.17
C SER A 36 -8.68 3.53 -0.40
N PHE A 37 -7.57 3.90 0.23
CA PHE A 37 -6.77 2.98 1.04
C PHE A 37 -7.58 2.36 2.19
N LYS A 38 -8.39 3.19 2.87
CA LYS A 38 -9.27 2.73 3.95
C LYS A 38 -10.29 1.72 3.43
N THR A 39 -10.94 2.01 2.31
CA THR A 39 -11.92 1.12 1.68
C THR A 39 -11.30 -0.21 1.29
N ASP A 40 -10.13 -0.19 0.68
CA ASP A 40 -9.42 -1.40 0.26
C ASP A 40 -8.96 -2.23 1.47
N LEU A 41 -8.49 -1.57 2.53
CA LEU A 41 -8.11 -2.24 3.78
C LEU A 41 -9.31 -2.91 4.45
N GLU A 42 -10.47 -2.26 4.48
CA GLU A 42 -11.71 -2.83 5.00
C GLU A 42 -12.13 -4.08 4.21
N GLU A 43 -11.96 -4.07 2.90
CA GLU A 43 -12.24 -5.22 2.05
C GLU A 43 -11.31 -6.40 2.36
N ILE A 44 -10.01 -6.15 2.43
CA ILE A 44 -9.00 -7.19 2.70
C ILE A 44 -9.16 -7.78 4.10
N THR A 45 -9.53 -6.97 5.08
CA THR A 45 -9.68 -7.42 6.48
C THR A 45 -11.07 -7.98 6.80
N ARG A 46 -11.98 -7.98 5.85
CA ARG A 46 -13.37 -8.44 6.06
C ARG A 46 -13.43 -9.89 6.56
N GLY A 47 -14.12 -10.09 7.67
CA GLY A 47 -14.32 -11.40 8.28
C GLY A 47 -13.12 -11.97 9.02
N VAL A 48 -12.01 -11.23 9.10
CA VAL A 48 -10.82 -11.65 9.86
C VAL A 48 -11.03 -11.36 11.34
N ILE A 49 -10.85 -12.39 12.18
CA ILE A 49 -10.90 -12.24 13.64
C ILE A 49 -9.47 -12.12 14.16
N VAL A 50 -9.15 -10.95 14.71
CA VAL A 50 -7.82 -10.65 15.26
C VAL A 50 -7.51 -11.63 16.41
N GLY A 51 -6.33 -12.27 16.35
CA GLY A 51 -5.86 -13.21 17.36
C GLY A 51 -6.40 -14.64 17.20
N SER A 52 -7.20 -14.92 16.15
CA SER A 52 -7.64 -16.31 15.85
C SER A 52 -6.56 -17.12 15.14
N ASP A 53 -6.60 -18.43 15.35
CA ASP A 53 -5.80 -19.37 14.56
C ASP A 53 -6.17 -19.24 13.07
N GLY A 54 -5.16 -19.18 12.20
CA GLY A 54 -5.36 -19.04 10.75
C GLY A 54 -5.60 -17.58 10.26
N GLN A 55 -5.56 -16.58 11.13
CA GLN A 55 -5.70 -15.16 10.76
C GLN A 55 -4.77 -14.77 9.61
N GLU A 56 -3.50 -15.15 9.67
CA GLU A 56 -2.52 -14.79 8.64
C GLU A 56 -2.86 -15.41 7.27
N GLN A 57 -3.31 -16.66 7.27
CA GLN A 57 -3.74 -17.32 6.03
C GLN A 57 -5.00 -16.66 5.46
N GLN A 58 -5.97 -16.35 6.30
CA GLN A 58 -7.20 -15.67 5.86
C GLN A 58 -6.89 -14.27 5.27
N LEU A 59 -5.98 -13.51 5.86
CA LEU A 59 -5.53 -12.23 5.32
C LEU A 59 -4.81 -12.41 3.97
N ALA A 60 -3.97 -13.43 3.84
CA ALA A 60 -3.30 -13.74 2.58
C ALA A 60 -4.29 -14.12 1.47
N ASP A 61 -5.27 -14.96 1.78
CA ASP A 61 -6.32 -15.39 0.85
C ASP A 61 -7.23 -14.22 0.44
N ASN A 62 -7.58 -13.35 1.39
CA ASN A 62 -8.35 -12.13 1.11
C ASN A 62 -7.58 -11.19 0.19
N PHE A 63 -6.28 -10.98 0.46
CA PHE A 63 -5.44 -10.14 -0.37
C PHE A 63 -5.29 -10.69 -1.79
N GLN A 64 -5.10 -12.01 -1.93
CA GLN A 64 -5.03 -12.66 -3.23
C GLN A 64 -6.33 -12.43 -4.03
N ARG A 65 -7.49 -12.68 -3.42
CA ARG A 65 -8.80 -12.45 -4.06
C ARG A 65 -9.03 -10.99 -4.42
N PHE A 66 -8.60 -10.06 -3.56
CA PHE A 66 -8.66 -8.63 -3.82
C PHE A 66 -7.83 -8.26 -5.07
N VAL A 67 -6.60 -8.76 -5.18
CA VAL A 67 -5.75 -8.51 -6.35
C VAL A 67 -6.34 -9.11 -7.62
N GLU A 68 -6.87 -10.31 -7.57
CA GLU A 68 -7.52 -10.98 -8.71
C GLU A 68 -8.74 -10.20 -9.19
N ALA A 69 -9.57 -9.72 -8.27
CA ALA A 69 -10.73 -8.88 -8.59
C ALA A 69 -10.32 -7.55 -9.25
N TRP A 70 -9.24 -6.93 -8.79
CA TRP A 70 -8.70 -5.69 -9.37
C TRP A 70 -8.22 -5.85 -10.82
N ILE A 71 -7.65 -7.00 -11.17
CA ILE A 71 -7.08 -7.27 -12.50
C ILE A 71 -8.09 -7.90 -13.45
N SER A 72 -9.26 -8.32 -12.93
CA SER A 72 -10.32 -8.89 -13.75
C SER A 72 -10.70 -7.92 -14.89
N PRO A 73 -10.91 -8.44 -16.13
CA PRO A 73 -11.39 -7.62 -17.25
C PRO A 73 -12.72 -6.92 -16.98
N GLU A 74 -13.48 -7.43 -16.03
CA GLU A 74 -14.79 -6.90 -15.61
C GLU A 74 -14.64 -5.76 -14.59
N SER A 75 -13.44 -5.58 -14.04
CA SER A 75 -13.16 -4.50 -13.10
C SER A 75 -13.30 -3.13 -13.76
N SER A 76 -13.90 -2.18 -13.04
CA SER A 76 -14.02 -0.78 -13.47
C SER A 76 -12.67 -0.07 -13.64
N THR A 77 -11.58 -0.64 -13.13
CA THR A 77 -10.19 -0.19 -13.31
C THR A 77 -9.60 -0.65 -14.64
N LYS A 78 -10.29 -0.34 -15.70
CA LYS A 78 -10.05 -0.84 -17.06
C LYS A 78 -8.67 -0.59 -17.66
N SER A 79 -7.81 0.24 -17.06
CA SER A 79 -6.54 0.63 -17.66
C SER A 79 -5.52 -0.52 -17.74
N LEU A 80 -5.40 -1.35 -16.70
CA LEU A 80 -4.45 -2.48 -16.70
C LEU A 80 -4.99 -3.71 -17.42
N GLY A 81 -6.28 -3.96 -17.34
CA GLY A 81 -6.94 -5.12 -17.98
C GLY A 81 -6.89 -5.10 -19.51
N LEU A 82 -6.82 -3.92 -20.11
CA LEU A 82 -6.79 -3.72 -21.57
C LEU A 82 -5.38 -3.77 -22.18
N LEU A 83 -4.33 -3.78 -21.37
CA LEU A 83 -2.95 -3.83 -21.83
C LEU A 83 -2.59 -5.24 -22.32
N ASN A 84 -1.77 -5.35 -23.37
CA ASN A 84 -1.14 -6.63 -23.68
C ASN A 84 -0.04 -6.96 -22.66
N GLU A 85 0.53 -8.17 -22.71
CA GLU A 85 1.49 -8.67 -21.72
C GLU A 85 2.72 -7.76 -21.60
N THR A 86 3.26 -7.30 -22.72
CA THR A 86 4.41 -6.38 -22.75
C THR A 86 4.06 -5.04 -22.12
N GLN A 87 2.95 -4.44 -22.51
CA GLN A 87 2.49 -3.16 -21.95
C GLN A 87 2.18 -3.26 -20.46
N PHE A 88 1.61 -4.39 -20.03
CA PHE A 88 1.31 -4.65 -18.62
C PHE A 88 2.59 -4.71 -17.79
N VAL A 89 3.58 -5.51 -18.19
CA VAL A 89 4.86 -5.62 -17.48
C VAL A 89 5.59 -4.27 -17.45
N ASP A 90 5.63 -3.56 -18.59
CA ASP A 90 6.27 -2.24 -18.68
C ASP A 90 5.61 -1.21 -17.76
N LYS A 91 4.28 -1.27 -17.66
CA LYS A 91 3.52 -0.38 -16.76
C LYS A 91 3.86 -0.65 -15.29
N LEU A 92 3.93 -1.92 -14.88
CA LEU A 92 4.31 -2.29 -13.52
C LEU A 92 5.75 -1.85 -13.19
N ILE A 93 6.70 -2.06 -14.11
CA ILE A 93 8.10 -1.60 -13.96
C ILE A 93 8.15 -0.09 -13.76
N ALA A 94 7.47 0.66 -14.63
CA ALA A 94 7.43 2.11 -14.55
C ALA A 94 6.82 2.62 -13.24
N ASN A 95 5.72 2.01 -12.81
CA ASN A 95 5.03 2.40 -11.58
C ASN A 95 5.84 2.04 -10.32
N ALA A 96 6.44 0.86 -10.26
CA ALA A 96 7.28 0.43 -9.15
C ALA A 96 8.56 1.28 -9.06
N GLY A 97 9.09 1.73 -10.21
CA GLY A 97 10.29 2.55 -10.27
C GLY A 97 11.51 1.86 -9.65
N ILE A 98 11.63 0.54 -9.84
CA ILE A 98 12.78 -0.28 -9.46
C ILE A 98 13.57 -0.70 -10.71
N ALA A 99 14.86 -0.96 -10.55
CA ALA A 99 15.68 -1.43 -11.65
C ALA A 99 15.35 -2.89 -11.98
N VAL A 100 14.83 -3.14 -13.18
CA VAL A 100 14.53 -4.47 -13.72
C VAL A 100 15.37 -4.67 -14.97
N SER A 101 16.11 -5.78 -15.03
CA SER A 101 16.93 -6.09 -16.21
C SER A 101 16.06 -6.48 -17.40
N GLN A 102 16.62 -6.35 -18.62
CA GLN A 102 15.91 -6.79 -19.84
C GLN A 102 15.59 -8.29 -19.79
N GLN A 103 16.43 -9.09 -19.19
CA GLN A 103 16.18 -10.52 -19.04
C GLN A 103 15.03 -10.80 -18.07
N GLU A 104 14.99 -10.14 -16.91
CA GLU A 104 13.86 -10.25 -15.96
C GLU A 104 12.55 -9.82 -16.63
N ARG A 105 12.58 -8.67 -17.32
CA ARG A 105 11.43 -8.15 -18.06
C ARG A 105 10.92 -9.17 -19.08
N GLN A 106 11.81 -9.72 -19.93
CA GLN A 106 11.42 -10.69 -20.95
C GLN A 106 10.87 -11.98 -20.34
N THR A 107 11.48 -12.46 -19.25
CA THR A 107 11.01 -13.64 -18.53
C THR A 107 9.58 -13.48 -18.02
N LEU A 108 9.21 -12.29 -17.51
CA LEU A 108 7.85 -12.00 -17.06
C LEU A 108 6.85 -11.97 -18.23
N ILE A 109 7.23 -11.35 -19.35
CA ILE A 109 6.40 -11.30 -20.56
C ILE A 109 6.14 -12.70 -21.10
N ASP A 110 7.17 -13.51 -21.25
CA ASP A 110 7.07 -14.90 -21.76
C ASP A 110 6.24 -15.79 -20.84
N ALA A 111 6.37 -15.59 -19.51
CA ALA A 111 5.59 -16.32 -18.52
C ALA A 111 4.09 -15.99 -18.61
N LEU A 112 3.73 -14.73 -18.84
CA LEU A 112 2.35 -14.31 -19.09
C LEU A 112 1.82 -14.86 -20.42
N ALA A 113 2.58 -14.70 -21.50
CA ALA A 113 2.19 -15.14 -22.83
C ALA A 113 1.98 -16.66 -22.93
N SER A 114 2.76 -17.44 -22.17
CA SER A 114 2.62 -18.91 -22.12
C SER A 114 1.57 -19.41 -21.11
N GLY A 115 0.96 -18.50 -20.33
CA GLY A 115 0.03 -18.87 -19.25
C GLY A 115 0.69 -19.53 -18.04
N LYS A 116 2.02 -19.50 -17.95
CA LYS A 116 2.78 -20.01 -16.79
C LYS A 116 2.59 -19.13 -15.56
N GLU A 117 2.36 -17.84 -15.76
CA GLU A 117 2.01 -16.88 -14.74
C GLU A 117 0.69 -16.17 -15.10
N THR A 118 -0.02 -15.73 -14.09
CA THR A 118 -1.20 -14.86 -14.24
C THR A 118 -0.79 -13.39 -14.06
N ARG A 119 -1.62 -12.46 -14.51
CA ARG A 119 -1.40 -11.02 -14.24
C ARG A 119 -1.37 -10.72 -12.76
N ALA A 120 -2.23 -11.39 -11.96
CA ALA A 120 -2.24 -11.27 -10.51
C ALA A 120 -0.92 -11.74 -9.89
N SER A 121 -0.40 -12.89 -10.32
CA SER A 121 0.86 -13.40 -9.79
C SER A 121 2.05 -12.51 -10.16
N VAL A 122 2.11 -11.98 -11.38
CA VAL A 122 3.15 -11.04 -11.79
C VAL A 122 3.07 -9.72 -11.02
N LEU A 123 1.86 -9.18 -10.83
CA LEU A 123 1.69 -7.98 -10.00
C LEU A 123 2.18 -8.21 -8.56
N LEU A 124 1.83 -9.35 -7.95
CA LEU A 124 2.29 -9.68 -6.60
C LEU A 124 3.81 -9.84 -6.50
N LYS A 125 4.47 -10.31 -7.56
CA LYS A 125 5.95 -10.33 -7.60
C LYS A 125 6.55 -8.93 -7.48
N PHE A 126 5.93 -7.92 -8.09
CA PHE A 126 6.37 -6.53 -7.91
C PHE A 126 6.05 -6.01 -6.51
N VAL A 127 4.86 -6.27 -6.00
CA VAL A 127 4.42 -5.83 -4.67
C VAL A 127 5.33 -6.38 -3.56
N ASP A 128 5.78 -7.62 -3.71
CA ASP A 128 6.61 -8.34 -2.73
C ASP A 128 8.11 -8.33 -3.10
N ASP A 129 8.50 -7.57 -4.13
CA ASP A 129 9.91 -7.44 -4.52
C ASP A 129 10.72 -6.76 -3.41
N PRO A 130 11.83 -7.39 -2.95
CA PRO A 130 12.67 -6.82 -1.89
C PRO A 130 13.19 -5.41 -2.20
N ARG A 131 13.44 -5.11 -3.48
CA ARG A 131 13.90 -3.78 -3.94
C ARG A 131 12.83 -2.72 -3.71
N LEU A 132 11.55 -3.04 -3.99
CA LEU A 132 10.43 -2.16 -3.75
C LEU A 132 10.13 -2.03 -2.25
N ILE A 133 10.16 -3.14 -1.51
CA ILE A 133 10.00 -3.14 -0.05
C ILE A 133 11.00 -2.18 0.59
N GLN A 134 12.27 -2.30 0.27
CA GLN A 134 13.32 -1.45 0.81
C GLN A 134 13.15 0.02 0.40
N LYS A 135 12.85 0.27 -0.87
CA LYS A 135 12.67 1.62 -1.41
C LYS A 135 11.51 2.36 -0.73
N GLU A 136 10.40 1.68 -0.49
CA GLU A 136 9.16 2.29 -0.02
C GLU A 136 8.94 2.15 1.51
N GLN A 137 9.87 1.53 2.23
CA GLN A 137 9.72 1.25 3.65
C GLN A 137 9.40 2.50 4.47
N ASN A 138 10.21 3.54 4.35
CA ASN A 138 10.03 4.78 5.12
C ASN A 138 8.87 5.62 4.58
N ARG A 139 8.67 5.66 3.27
CA ARG A 139 7.56 6.39 2.65
C ARG A 139 6.21 5.81 3.06
N SER A 140 6.08 4.49 3.01
CA SER A 140 4.85 3.82 3.46
C SER A 140 4.63 4.01 4.95
N LEU A 141 5.67 3.90 5.77
CA LEU A 141 5.57 4.11 7.22
C LEU A 141 5.05 5.52 7.55
N VAL A 142 5.63 6.55 6.96
CA VAL A 142 5.19 7.94 7.18
C VAL A 142 3.77 8.16 6.70
N LEU A 143 3.41 7.66 5.50
CA LEU A 143 2.06 7.80 4.97
C LEU A 143 1.02 7.15 5.89
N LEU A 144 1.30 5.95 6.39
CA LEU A 144 0.41 5.25 7.32
C LEU A 144 0.22 6.01 8.63
N HIS A 145 1.21 6.78 9.08
CA HIS A 145 1.04 7.67 10.23
C HIS A 145 0.08 8.84 9.93
N TYR A 146 0.17 9.45 8.74
CA TYR A 146 -0.84 10.43 8.30
C TYR A 146 -2.25 9.81 8.30
N PHE A 147 -2.39 8.62 7.78
CA PHE A 147 -3.68 7.94 7.71
C PHE A 147 -4.21 7.56 9.10
N ALA A 148 -3.36 6.98 9.94
CA ALA A 148 -3.75 6.49 11.26
C ALA A 148 -4.08 7.61 12.25
N TYR A 149 -3.24 8.64 12.32
CA TYR A 149 -3.35 9.69 13.32
C TYR A 149 -4.09 10.93 12.83
N LEU A 150 -3.86 11.33 11.58
CA LEU A 150 -4.42 12.58 11.04
C LEU A 150 -5.62 12.34 10.12
N ARG A 151 -5.89 11.09 9.71
CA ARG A 151 -7.04 10.68 8.88
C ARG A 151 -7.19 11.51 7.60
N ARG A 152 -6.07 11.83 6.98
CA ARG A 152 -6.00 12.64 5.77
C ARG A 152 -4.77 12.31 4.93
N ASN A 153 -4.74 12.83 3.72
CA ASN A 153 -3.54 12.79 2.88
C ASN A 153 -2.51 13.83 3.35
N PRO A 154 -1.21 13.59 3.10
CA PRO A 154 -0.16 14.54 3.50
C PRO A 154 -0.28 15.92 2.85
N ASP A 155 -0.85 15.99 1.65
CA ASP A 155 -1.05 17.23 0.88
C ASP A 155 -2.42 17.88 1.09
N ASP A 156 -3.28 17.31 1.94
CA ASP A 156 -4.53 17.96 2.35
C ASP A 156 -4.25 19.12 3.32
N PRO A 157 -5.19 20.09 3.47
CA PRO A 157 -5.08 21.11 4.50
C PRO A 157 -4.87 20.49 5.91
N PRO A 158 -4.04 21.13 6.76
CA PRO A 158 -3.46 22.46 6.63
C PRO A 158 -2.18 22.55 5.78
N ASP A 159 -1.55 21.43 5.40
CA ASP A 159 -0.24 21.44 4.74
C ASP A 159 -0.31 21.92 3.29
N GLY A 160 -1.28 21.45 2.50
CA GLY A 160 -1.48 21.83 1.10
C GLY A 160 -0.37 21.39 0.14
N ASN A 161 0.61 20.61 0.62
CA ASN A 161 1.72 20.07 -0.17
C ASN A 161 2.42 18.92 0.57
N LEU A 162 3.38 18.27 -0.09
CA LEU A 162 4.12 17.13 0.48
C LEU A 162 5.38 17.50 1.28
N ARG A 163 5.60 18.78 1.62
CA ARG A 163 6.83 19.19 2.31
C ARG A 163 6.99 18.52 3.67
N GLY A 164 5.95 18.52 4.49
CA GLY A 164 5.95 17.87 5.80
C GLY A 164 6.18 16.35 5.69
N PHE A 165 5.52 15.71 4.74
CA PHE A 165 5.72 14.30 4.45
C PHE A 165 7.16 13.98 4.08
N ASN A 166 7.75 14.73 3.15
CA ASN A 166 9.12 14.51 2.70
C ASN A 166 10.15 14.77 3.81
N LEU A 167 9.90 15.73 4.72
CA LEU A 167 10.76 15.95 5.88
C LEU A 167 10.77 14.72 6.80
N TRP A 168 9.62 14.14 7.11
CA TRP A 168 9.53 12.94 7.92
C TRP A 168 10.18 11.72 7.25
N VAL A 169 9.99 11.54 5.95
CA VAL A 169 10.67 10.47 5.20
C VAL A 169 12.18 10.63 5.31
N SER A 170 12.73 11.82 5.05
CA SER A 170 14.14 12.09 5.18
C SER A 170 14.70 11.94 6.60
N ASP A 171 13.89 12.24 7.63
CA ASP A 171 14.28 12.01 9.02
C ASP A 171 14.40 10.50 9.29
N GLN A 172 13.42 9.70 8.86
CA GLN A 172 13.47 8.24 9.02
C GLN A 172 14.56 7.57 8.19
N GLU A 173 14.94 8.11 7.04
CA GLU A 173 16.07 7.61 6.25
C GLU A 173 17.43 7.85 6.96
N ARG A 174 17.58 9.00 7.61
CA ARG A 174 18.81 9.36 8.32
C ARG A 174 18.89 8.81 9.74
N HIS A 175 17.76 8.74 10.41
CA HIS A 175 17.65 8.36 11.82
C HIS A 175 16.40 7.47 11.99
N PRO A 176 16.46 6.18 11.62
CA PRO A 176 15.32 5.29 11.73
C PRO A 176 14.83 5.17 13.18
N ASP A 177 13.71 5.80 13.48
CA ASP A 177 13.05 5.75 14.78
C ASP A 177 11.53 5.81 14.63
N PRO A 178 10.88 4.66 14.38
CA PRO A 178 9.41 4.60 14.31
C PRO A 178 8.71 5.05 15.59
N GLY A 179 9.34 4.88 16.74
CA GLY A 179 8.79 5.32 18.03
C GLY A 179 8.72 6.84 18.14
N LYS A 180 9.76 7.54 17.73
CA LYS A 180 9.79 9.00 17.64
C LYS A 180 8.70 9.52 16.68
N LEU A 181 8.57 8.88 15.51
CA LEU A 181 7.54 9.22 14.54
C LEU A 181 6.15 9.06 15.13
N THR A 182 5.87 7.92 15.74
CA THR A 182 4.59 7.64 16.41
C THR A 182 4.27 8.66 17.49
N THR A 183 5.24 9.00 18.34
CA THR A 183 5.09 9.99 19.40
C THR A 183 4.76 11.37 18.83
N ALA A 184 5.49 11.82 17.81
CA ALA A 184 5.27 13.11 17.18
C ALA A 184 3.86 13.24 16.56
N PHE A 185 3.37 12.19 15.89
CA PHE A 185 2.03 12.21 15.32
C PHE A 185 0.94 12.15 16.39
N ARG A 186 1.12 11.33 17.44
CA ARG A 186 0.17 11.22 18.56
C ARG A 186 0.06 12.50 19.38
N GLU A 187 1.15 13.23 19.54
CA GLU A 187 1.21 14.50 20.30
C GLU A 187 0.93 15.72 19.41
N SER A 188 0.62 15.50 18.12
CA SER A 188 0.26 16.60 17.24
C SER A 188 -1.05 17.26 17.66
N PHE A 189 -1.13 18.58 17.49
CA PHE A 189 -2.34 19.36 17.76
C PHE A 189 -3.55 18.88 16.91
N GLU A 190 -3.31 18.37 15.71
CA GLU A 190 -4.34 17.80 14.88
C GLU A 190 -4.94 16.54 15.50
N TYR A 191 -4.11 15.60 15.94
CA TYR A 191 -4.57 14.39 16.60
C TYR A 191 -5.35 14.68 17.89
N GLU A 192 -4.89 15.63 18.71
CA GLU A 192 -5.60 16.05 19.92
C GLU A 192 -7.02 16.58 19.62
N LYS A 193 -7.22 17.30 18.52
CA LYS A 193 -8.54 17.75 18.10
C LYS A 193 -9.50 16.61 17.78
N PHE A 194 -9.00 15.52 17.21
CA PHE A 194 -9.83 14.35 16.90
C PHE A 194 -10.09 13.48 18.11
N SER A 195 -9.11 13.30 18.99
CA SER A 195 -9.23 12.44 20.17
C SER A 195 -10.17 13.02 21.26
N LYS A 196 -10.32 14.34 21.33
CA LYS A 196 -11.19 15.03 22.31
C LYS A 196 -12.66 15.13 21.87
N LYS A 197 -13.01 14.71 20.64
CA LYS A 197 -14.40 14.74 20.13
C LYS A 197 -15.22 13.51 20.45
N TYR A 198 -14.65 12.55 21.17
CA TYR A 198 -15.27 11.29 21.58
C TYR A 198 -14.87 10.94 23.01
#